data_60e985426b8340f769c7ce370bbce427
#
_entry.id   60e985426b8340f769c7ce370bbce427
#
_cell.length_a   1.000
_cell.length_b   1.000
_cell.length_c   1.000
_cell.angle_alpha   90.00
_cell.angle_beta   90.00
_cell.angle_gamma   90.00
#
_symmetry.space_group_name_H-M   'P 1'
#
loop_
_entity.id
_entity.type
_entity.pdbx_description
1 polymer ?
#
loop_
_entity_poly.entity_id
_entity_poly.type
_entity_poly.pdbx_seq_one_letter_code
_entity_poly.pdbx_strand_id
1 'polypeptide(L)'
;LSPSSAASDVYKRQGVRLTAAHLDAPRVEIRTVPLYEDNGMAFFKTHYYGGIKKYQWTAIPLELRGVVCVCENGEVKRVQVRVGDKPTDPKFVITDLLPHLATEQMTRKATEVIKGEGLNILIGSVPSETVDEKCSEKIKLAIMEHLNREYGMTEADFLSAELCCVPAFNACDIGFDRSFVGAYGHDARPCPSPA
;
A
#
# COMPACT_ATOMS: atom_id res chain seq x y z
N LEU A 1 3.24 -39.61 31.53
CA LEU A 1 3.90 -38.73 30.55
C LEU A 1 2.91 -37.66 30.08
N SER A 2 3.30 -36.38 30.15
CA SER A 2 2.47 -35.30 29.66
C SER A 2 2.30 -35.42 28.13
N PRO A 3 1.18 -34.98 27.54
CA PRO A 3 0.98 -35.03 26.08
C PRO A 3 2.11 -34.36 25.27
N SER A 4 2.72 -33.34 25.84
CA SER A 4 3.86 -32.63 25.21
C SER A 4 5.14 -33.45 25.17
N SER A 5 5.43 -34.29 26.17
CA SER A 5 6.60 -35.17 26.16
C SER A 5 6.45 -36.31 25.16
N ALA A 6 5.23 -36.88 25.05
CA ALA A 6 4.95 -37.91 24.07
C ALA A 6 5.09 -37.40 22.63
N ALA A 7 4.59 -36.21 22.34
CA ALA A 7 4.78 -35.59 21.04
C ALA A 7 6.27 -35.31 20.71
N SER A 8 7.03 -34.82 21.69
CA SER A 8 8.48 -34.60 21.54
C SER A 8 9.25 -35.89 21.21
N ASP A 9 8.88 -37.02 21.83
CA ASP A 9 9.51 -38.32 21.57
C ASP A 9 9.17 -38.88 20.17
N VAL A 10 7.97 -38.68 19.70
CA VAL A 10 7.56 -39.02 18.32
C VAL A 10 8.38 -38.25 17.31
N TYR A 11 8.53 -36.95 17.49
CA TYR A 11 9.34 -36.12 16.59
C TYR A 11 10.84 -36.53 16.58
N LYS A 12 11.40 -36.86 17.71
CA LYS A 12 12.78 -37.34 17.80
C LYS A 12 13.02 -38.64 17.03
N ARG A 13 12.01 -39.53 16.97
CA ARG A 13 12.14 -40.81 16.27
C ARG A 13 11.87 -40.74 14.79
N GLN A 14 10.97 -39.85 14.35
CA GLN A 14 10.52 -39.77 12.95
C GLN A 14 11.24 -38.66 12.15
N GLY A 15 11.98 -37.79 12.83
CA GLY A 15 12.54 -36.58 12.23
C GLY A 15 11.50 -35.48 12.03
N VAL A 16 11.96 -34.32 11.57
CA VAL A 16 11.12 -33.16 11.29
C VAL A 16 11.09 -32.95 9.78
N ARG A 17 9.91 -32.86 9.20
CA ARG A 17 9.72 -32.37 7.83
C ARG A 17 9.51 -30.87 7.90
N LEU A 18 10.50 -30.11 7.42
CA LEU A 18 10.45 -28.66 7.38
C LEU A 18 10.14 -28.23 5.95
N THR A 19 9.05 -27.48 5.79
CA THR A 19 8.73 -26.81 4.53
C THR A 19 8.83 -25.30 4.76
N ALA A 20 9.42 -24.60 3.81
CA ALA A 20 9.54 -23.15 3.85
C ALA A 20 9.03 -22.59 2.52
N ALA A 21 8.31 -21.48 2.58
CA ALA A 21 7.79 -20.81 1.41
C ALA A 21 7.90 -19.29 1.57
N HIS A 22 8.10 -18.58 0.46
CA HIS A 22 8.05 -17.13 0.42
C HIS A 22 6.60 -16.65 0.56
N LEU A 23 6.36 -15.69 1.46
CA LEU A 23 5.01 -15.17 1.78
C LEU A 23 4.86 -13.68 1.55
N ASP A 24 5.96 -12.97 1.33
CA ASP A 24 5.97 -11.52 1.17
C ASP A 24 5.71 -11.09 -0.26
N ALA A 25 4.96 -9.99 -0.42
CA ALA A 25 4.78 -9.30 -1.68
C ALA A 25 5.28 -7.84 -1.58
N PRO A 26 5.97 -7.33 -2.61
CA PRO A 26 6.40 -5.94 -2.65
C PRO A 26 5.20 -4.99 -2.58
N ARG A 27 5.35 -3.88 -1.87
CA ARG A 27 4.31 -2.86 -1.71
C ARG A 27 4.90 -1.49 -1.44
N VAL A 28 4.06 -0.47 -1.48
CA VAL A 28 4.41 0.89 -1.07
C VAL A 28 3.69 1.18 0.24
N GLU A 29 4.44 1.31 1.33
CA GLU A 29 3.91 1.53 2.68
C GLU A 29 3.76 3.02 2.97
N ILE A 30 2.69 3.36 3.66
CA ILE A 30 2.41 4.73 4.10
C ILE A 30 3.23 5.01 5.36
N ARG A 31 3.91 6.15 5.41
CA ARG A 31 4.70 6.55 6.58
C ARG A 31 3.81 6.99 7.75
N THR A 32 4.37 7.05 8.94
CA THR A 32 3.66 7.42 10.19
C THR A 32 3.19 8.88 10.24
N VAL A 33 3.81 9.79 9.47
CA VAL A 33 3.35 11.17 9.27
C VAL A 33 3.31 11.40 7.76
N PRO A 34 2.24 10.90 7.08
CA PRO A 34 2.28 10.77 5.64
C PRO A 34 1.76 11.98 4.89
N LEU A 35 0.81 12.72 5.47
CA LEU A 35 0.04 13.75 4.78
C LEU A 35 0.82 15.04 4.60
N TYR A 36 0.87 15.54 3.38
CA TYR A 36 1.38 16.87 3.06
C TYR A 36 0.72 17.43 1.80
N GLU A 37 0.76 18.74 1.66
CA GLU A 37 0.36 19.44 0.45
C GLU A 37 1.58 19.97 -0.29
N ASP A 38 1.55 19.89 -1.61
CA ASP A 38 2.52 20.51 -2.50
C ASP A 38 1.85 20.88 -3.83
N ASN A 39 2.12 22.09 -4.31
CA ASN A 39 1.62 22.59 -5.61
C ASN A 39 0.11 22.41 -5.83
N GLY A 40 -0.71 22.62 -4.78
CA GLY A 40 -2.16 22.51 -4.86
C GLY A 40 -2.68 21.07 -4.94
N MET A 41 -1.91 20.13 -4.45
CA MET A 41 -2.26 18.71 -4.36
C MET A 41 -1.86 18.14 -3.02
N ALA A 42 -2.60 17.15 -2.54
CA ALA A 42 -2.28 16.40 -1.33
C ALA A 42 -1.68 15.03 -1.67
N PHE A 43 -0.70 14.64 -0.89
CA PHE A 43 0.03 13.40 -1.08
C PHE A 43 0.18 12.62 0.23
N PHE A 44 0.31 11.29 0.09
CA PHE A 44 0.91 10.46 1.12
C PHE A 44 2.40 10.27 0.87
N LYS A 45 3.22 10.58 1.88
CA LYS A 45 4.63 10.13 1.93
C LYS A 45 4.68 8.63 2.15
N THR A 46 5.54 7.99 1.39
CA THR A 46 5.64 6.54 1.41
C THR A 46 7.09 6.06 1.54
N HIS A 47 7.26 4.77 1.71
CA HIS A 47 8.47 4.05 1.39
C HIS A 47 8.11 2.71 0.75
N TYR A 48 8.98 2.16 -0.05
CA TYR A 48 8.74 0.86 -0.67
C TYR A 48 9.25 -0.27 0.23
N TYR A 49 8.54 -1.38 0.20
CA TYR A 49 8.90 -2.62 0.86
C TYR A 49 9.21 -3.70 -0.18
N GLY A 50 10.32 -4.44 0.04
CA GLY A 50 10.80 -5.47 -0.88
C GLY A 50 11.57 -4.91 -2.09
N GLY A 51 12.00 -5.80 -2.96
CA GLY A 51 12.73 -5.47 -4.18
C GLY A 51 11.77 -5.05 -5.29
N ILE A 52 11.66 -3.76 -5.58
CA ILE A 52 10.82 -3.25 -6.66
C ILE A 52 11.64 -2.53 -7.74
N LYS A 53 11.19 -2.65 -8.98
CA LYS A 53 11.58 -1.73 -10.06
C LYS A 53 10.71 -0.48 -9.97
N LYS A 54 11.19 0.55 -9.28
CA LYS A 54 10.41 1.74 -8.91
C LYS A 54 9.65 2.38 -10.09
N TYR A 55 10.26 2.38 -11.28
CA TYR A 55 9.65 2.95 -12.47
C TYR A 55 8.38 2.18 -12.94
N GLN A 56 8.18 0.93 -12.52
CA GLN A 56 6.97 0.17 -12.84
C GLN A 56 5.77 0.53 -11.94
N TRP A 57 6.02 1.27 -10.86
CA TRP A 57 5.00 1.66 -9.89
C TRP A 57 4.43 3.06 -10.13
N THR A 58 5.06 3.81 -11.02
CA THR A 58 4.54 5.12 -11.46
C THR A 58 3.47 4.96 -12.52
N ALA A 59 2.53 5.91 -12.56
CA ALA A 59 1.45 6.00 -13.55
C ALA A 59 0.49 4.79 -13.62
N ILE A 60 0.54 3.87 -12.66
CA ILE A 60 -0.40 2.76 -12.56
C ILE A 60 -1.44 3.00 -11.48
N PRO A 61 -2.67 2.49 -11.62
CA PRO A 61 -3.68 2.59 -10.58
C PRO A 61 -3.27 1.76 -9.35
N LEU A 62 -3.37 2.37 -8.18
CA LEU A 62 -3.10 1.76 -6.89
C LEU A 62 -4.36 1.74 -6.04
N GLU A 63 -4.47 0.76 -5.16
CA GLU A 63 -5.47 0.66 -4.12
C GLU A 63 -4.81 0.78 -2.74
N LEU A 64 -5.51 1.41 -1.79
CA LEU A 64 -5.08 1.54 -0.39
C LEU A 64 -5.68 0.42 0.45
N ARG A 65 -4.83 -0.29 1.16
CA ARG A 65 -5.20 -1.39 2.05
C ARG A 65 -4.48 -1.33 3.37
N GLY A 66 -5.13 -1.84 4.39
CA GLY A 66 -4.49 -2.03 5.68
C GLY A 66 -5.42 -1.90 6.86
N VAL A 67 -4.83 -1.54 7.99
CA VAL A 67 -5.53 -1.45 9.27
C VAL A 67 -5.04 -0.22 10.02
N VAL A 68 -5.95 0.41 10.74
CA VAL A 68 -5.65 1.47 11.69
C VAL A 68 -6.31 1.17 13.02
N CYS A 69 -5.66 1.52 14.12
CA CYS A 69 -6.26 1.49 15.45
C CYS A 69 -6.73 2.89 15.80
N VAL A 70 -8.03 3.07 15.95
CA VAL A 70 -8.65 4.34 16.36
C VAL A 70 -9.13 4.25 17.81
N CYS A 71 -8.99 5.33 18.56
CA CYS A 71 -9.48 5.42 19.93
C CYS A 71 -10.83 6.14 19.95
N GLU A 72 -11.89 5.43 20.32
CA GLU A 72 -13.23 5.99 20.46
C GLU A 72 -13.73 5.76 21.88
N ASN A 73 -14.07 6.84 22.61
CA ASN A 73 -14.55 6.78 24.01
C ASN A 73 -13.62 6.01 24.97
N GLY A 74 -12.30 6.04 24.74
CA GLY A 74 -11.31 5.32 25.55
C GLY A 74 -11.11 3.86 25.20
N GLU A 75 -11.83 3.35 24.21
CA GLU A 75 -11.66 2.01 23.67
C GLU A 75 -10.90 2.04 22.34
N VAL A 76 -9.95 1.11 22.17
CA VAL A 76 -9.20 0.97 20.92
C VAL A 76 -9.96 0.03 20.01
N LYS A 77 -10.32 0.52 18.82
CA LYS A 77 -10.95 -0.25 17.76
C LYS A 77 -9.99 -0.44 16.58
N ARG A 78 -9.91 -1.66 16.08
CA ARG A 78 -9.17 -1.98 14.86
C ARG A 78 -10.08 -1.83 13.65
N VAL A 79 -9.79 -0.86 12.80
CA VAL A 79 -10.56 -0.53 11.60
C VAL A 79 -9.82 -0.96 10.35
N GLN A 80 -10.48 -1.73 9.48
CA GLN A 80 -9.91 -2.07 8.17
C GLN A 80 -10.15 -0.93 7.18
N VAL A 81 -9.07 -0.52 6.51
CA VAL A 81 -9.11 0.44 5.41
C VAL A 81 -8.95 -0.31 4.09
N ARG A 82 -9.92 -0.13 3.20
CA ARG A 82 -9.91 -0.67 1.84
C ARG A 82 -10.50 0.35 0.90
N VAL A 83 -9.67 0.91 0.02
CA VAL A 83 -10.11 1.87 -0.99
C VAL A 83 -9.47 1.48 -2.31
N GLY A 84 -10.28 1.26 -3.32
CA GLY A 84 -9.79 0.96 -4.65
C GLY A 84 -9.97 -0.49 -5.09
N ASP A 85 -10.57 -1.37 -4.30
CA ASP A 85 -10.82 -2.76 -4.68
C ASP A 85 -12.08 -2.93 -5.55
N LYS A 86 -13.05 -2.02 -5.42
CA LYS A 86 -14.26 -2.03 -6.25
C LYS A 86 -14.08 -1.17 -7.51
N PRO A 87 -14.79 -1.47 -8.60
CA PRO A 87 -14.75 -0.64 -9.81
C PRO A 87 -15.18 0.81 -9.59
N THR A 88 -16.06 1.04 -8.62
CA THR A 88 -16.60 2.37 -8.26
C THR A 88 -15.71 3.17 -7.32
N ASP A 89 -14.72 2.52 -6.70
CA ASP A 89 -13.85 3.19 -5.76
C ASP A 89 -12.83 4.08 -6.48
N PRO A 90 -12.42 5.20 -5.87
CA PRO A 90 -11.29 5.97 -6.38
C PRO A 90 -10.01 5.13 -6.37
N LYS A 91 -9.14 5.40 -7.32
CA LYS A 91 -7.80 4.81 -7.38
C LYS A 91 -6.78 5.89 -7.06
N PHE A 92 -5.61 5.46 -6.62
CA PHE A 92 -4.49 6.33 -6.33
C PHE A 92 -3.40 6.14 -7.37
N VAL A 93 -2.48 7.09 -7.46
CA VAL A 93 -1.39 7.02 -8.43
C VAL A 93 -0.12 7.69 -7.88
N ILE A 94 1.01 7.12 -8.23
CA ILE A 94 2.30 7.82 -8.13
C ILE A 94 2.50 8.53 -9.46
N THR A 95 2.55 9.85 -9.43
CA THR A 95 2.69 10.67 -10.64
C THR A 95 4.08 10.52 -11.25
N ASP A 96 4.18 10.68 -12.56
CA ASP A 96 5.45 10.71 -13.28
C ASP A 96 5.43 11.81 -14.33
N LEU A 97 6.60 12.18 -14.82
CA LEU A 97 6.76 13.22 -15.83
C LEU A 97 6.43 12.68 -17.23
N LEU A 98 5.79 13.53 -18.03
CA LEU A 98 5.65 13.27 -19.46
C LEU A 98 7.02 13.31 -20.16
N PRO A 99 7.23 12.58 -21.27
CA PRO A 99 8.52 12.50 -21.95
C PRO A 99 9.16 13.86 -22.25
N HIS A 100 8.36 14.86 -22.59
CA HIS A 100 8.84 16.21 -22.90
C HIS A 100 9.44 16.93 -21.69
N LEU A 101 9.03 16.57 -20.48
CA LEU A 101 9.52 17.13 -19.22
C LEU A 101 10.55 16.22 -18.55
N ALA A 102 10.65 14.97 -18.99
CA ALA A 102 11.48 13.92 -18.39
C ALA A 102 12.86 13.77 -19.03
N THR A 103 13.30 14.71 -19.89
CA THR A 103 14.55 14.57 -20.68
C THR A 103 15.75 14.23 -19.80
N GLU A 104 15.93 14.93 -18.68
CA GLU A 104 17.02 14.65 -17.74
C GLU A 104 16.79 13.31 -17.00
N GLN A 105 15.56 13.04 -16.59
CA GLN A 105 15.19 11.79 -15.91
C GLN A 105 15.49 10.56 -16.79
N MET A 106 15.20 10.64 -18.07
CA MET A 106 15.38 9.54 -19.03
C MET A 106 16.86 9.22 -19.34
N THR A 107 17.80 10.12 -19.02
CA THR A 107 19.24 9.85 -19.15
C THR A 107 19.81 9.04 -17.99
N ARG A 108 19.05 8.87 -16.91
CA ARG A 108 19.48 8.15 -15.69
C ARG A 108 19.39 6.64 -15.91
N LYS A 109 20.16 5.88 -15.11
CA LYS A 109 20.03 4.44 -15.05
C LYS A 109 18.62 4.04 -14.55
N ALA A 110 18.10 2.92 -15.01
CA ALA A 110 16.77 2.44 -14.62
C ALA A 110 16.56 2.36 -13.09
N THR A 111 17.61 2.09 -12.32
CA THR A 111 17.57 2.07 -10.85
C THR A 111 17.45 3.46 -10.22
N GLU A 112 17.75 4.51 -10.97
CA GLU A 112 17.85 5.90 -10.51
C GLU A 112 16.79 6.80 -11.16
N VAL A 113 16.11 6.31 -12.21
CA VAL A 113 15.10 7.07 -12.95
C VAL A 113 13.98 7.56 -12.03
N ILE A 114 13.55 6.71 -11.12
CA ILE A 114 12.65 7.08 -10.02
C ILE A 114 13.38 6.87 -8.69
N LYS A 115 13.47 7.94 -7.93
CA LYS A 115 14.04 7.89 -6.56
C LYS A 115 13.02 7.29 -5.60
N GLY A 116 13.48 6.57 -4.56
CA GLY A 116 12.59 6.04 -3.53
C GLY A 116 11.72 7.11 -2.86
N GLU A 117 12.32 8.28 -2.61
CA GLU A 117 11.62 9.46 -2.04
C GLU A 117 10.57 10.07 -3.00
N GLY A 118 10.59 9.72 -4.28
CA GLY A 118 9.61 10.16 -5.29
C GLY A 118 8.37 9.25 -5.39
N LEU A 119 8.31 8.16 -4.64
CA LEU A 119 7.15 7.25 -4.66
C LEU A 119 5.97 7.76 -3.81
N ASN A 120 5.74 9.07 -3.78
CA ASN A 120 4.64 9.65 -3.05
C ASN A 120 3.33 9.51 -3.84
N ILE A 121 2.26 9.21 -3.14
CA ILE A 121 0.96 8.86 -3.74
C ILE A 121 0.07 10.09 -3.74
N LEU A 122 -0.41 10.48 -4.91
CA LEU A 122 -1.42 11.52 -5.07
C LEU A 122 -2.76 11.04 -4.51
N ILE A 123 -3.35 11.83 -3.61
CA ILE A 123 -4.59 11.47 -2.90
C ILE A 123 -5.72 12.49 -3.06
N GLY A 124 -5.46 13.69 -3.54
CA GLY A 124 -6.50 14.68 -3.78
C GLY A 124 -5.97 16.05 -4.16
N SER A 125 -6.89 16.92 -4.60
CA SER A 125 -6.59 18.29 -5.01
C SER A 125 -7.75 19.28 -4.72
N VAL A 126 -8.83 18.82 -4.13
CA VAL A 126 -9.99 19.67 -3.81
C VAL A 126 -9.90 20.14 -2.36
N PRO A 127 -9.83 21.46 -2.13
CA PRO A 127 -9.77 22.00 -0.78
C PRO A 127 -11.08 21.82 -0.03
N SER A 128 -11.01 21.79 1.32
CA SER A 128 -12.19 21.82 2.17
C SER A 128 -12.89 23.18 2.05
N GLU A 129 -14.22 23.15 1.93
CA GLU A 129 -15.08 24.34 1.89
C GLU A 129 -15.38 24.89 3.29
N THR A 130 -15.12 24.09 4.33
CA THR A 130 -15.54 24.42 5.72
C THR A 130 -14.54 25.30 6.47
N VAL A 131 -13.43 25.69 5.83
CA VAL A 131 -12.28 26.28 6.53
C VAL A 131 -12.07 27.75 6.20
N ASP A 132 -11.71 28.50 7.24
CA ASP A 132 -11.30 29.91 7.18
C ASP A 132 -10.19 30.14 6.12
N GLU A 133 -10.21 31.28 5.46
CA GLU A 133 -9.23 31.66 4.42
C GLU A 133 -7.77 31.60 4.89
N LYS A 134 -7.56 31.65 6.20
CA LYS A 134 -6.24 31.62 6.83
C LYS A 134 -5.58 30.24 6.92
N CYS A 135 -6.31 29.16 6.66
CA CYS A 135 -5.74 27.80 6.67
C CYS A 135 -4.87 27.60 5.42
N SER A 136 -3.62 27.22 5.61
CA SER A 136 -2.67 27.00 4.51
C SER A 136 -2.77 25.59 3.89
N GLU A 137 -3.30 24.59 4.61
CA GLU A 137 -3.35 23.19 4.20
C GLU A 137 -4.80 22.68 4.03
N LYS A 138 -5.57 23.37 3.16
CA LYS A 138 -7.01 23.10 2.99
C LYS A 138 -7.32 21.75 2.35
N ILE A 139 -6.43 21.25 1.47
CA ILE A 139 -6.61 19.97 0.79
C ILE A 139 -6.29 18.83 1.75
N LYS A 140 -5.20 18.95 2.50
CA LYS A 140 -4.87 18.01 3.58
C LYS A 140 -6.03 17.87 4.57
N LEU A 141 -6.64 18.99 4.95
CA LEU A 141 -7.79 18.97 5.84
C LEU A 141 -8.99 18.27 5.21
N ALA A 142 -9.32 18.52 3.93
CA ALA A 142 -10.38 17.82 3.23
C ALA A 142 -10.18 16.29 3.24
N ILE A 143 -8.94 15.84 3.05
CA ILE A 143 -8.60 14.41 3.13
C ILE A 143 -8.78 13.89 4.56
N MET A 144 -8.36 14.64 5.57
CA MET A 144 -8.55 14.25 6.97
C MET A 144 -10.02 14.20 7.37
N GLU A 145 -10.83 15.15 6.93
CA GLU A 145 -12.29 15.13 7.12
C GLU A 145 -12.92 13.89 6.48
N HIS A 146 -12.48 13.53 5.29
CA HIS A 146 -12.93 12.31 4.61
C HIS A 146 -12.55 11.05 5.40
N LEU A 147 -11.28 10.92 5.81
CA LEU A 147 -10.80 9.76 6.58
C LEU A 147 -11.47 9.68 7.96
N ASN A 148 -11.74 10.81 8.58
CA ASN A 148 -12.47 10.84 9.84
C ASN A 148 -13.93 10.37 9.66
N ARG A 149 -14.62 10.87 8.64
CA ARG A 149 -16.01 10.49 8.36
C ARG A 149 -16.17 9.01 8.03
N GLU A 150 -15.25 8.44 7.22
CA GLU A 150 -15.36 7.04 6.75
C GLU A 150 -14.81 6.03 7.77
N TYR A 151 -13.75 6.39 8.50
CA TYR A 151 -13.00 5.45 9.34
C TYR A 151 -12.84 5.90 10.80
N GLY A 152 -13.31 7.08 11.16
CA GLY A 152 -13.09 7.67 12.49
C GLY A 152 -11.65 8.08 12.77
N MET A 153 -10.81 8.16 11.72
CA MET A 153 -9.37 8.44 11.86
C MET A 153 -9.11 9.93 12.16
N THR A 154 -8.11 10.15 13.00
CA THR A 154 -7.42 11.42 13.18
C THR A 154 -6.00 11.36 12.63
N GLU A 155 -5.31 12.49 12.51
CA GLU A 155 -3.91 12.51 12.03
C GLU A 155 -2.97 11.69 12.95
N ALA A 156 -3.25 11.67 14.26
CA ALA A 156 -2.48 10.89 15.23
C ALA A 156 -2.59 9.38 15.03
N ASP A 157 -3.69 8.89 14.48
CA ASP A 157 -3.92 7.46 14.29
C ASP A 157 -3.02 6.85 13.20
N PHE A 158 -2.41 7.68 12.34
CA PHE A 158 -1.38 7.21 11.42
C PHE A 158 -0.15 6.62 12.11
N LEU A 159 0.12 6.99 13.37
CA LEU A 159 1.22 6.39 14.15
C LEU A 159 1.02 4.90 14.42
N SER A 160 -0.23 4.46 14.48
CA SER A 160 -0.61 3.05 14.70
C SER A 160 -1.08 2.35 13.43
N ALA A 161 -1.07 3.05 12.29
CA ALA A 161 -1.59 2.53 11.04
C ALA A 161 -0.58 1.64 10.33
N GLU A 162 -1.04 0.48 9.88
CA GLU A 162 -0.37 -0.39 8.94
C GLU A 162 -1.08 -0.28 7.58
N LEU A 163 -0.78 0.79 6.83
CA LEU A 163 -1.39 1.08 5.54
C LEU A 163 -0.38 0.93 4.42
N CYS A 164 -0.80 0.35 3.33
CA CYS A 164 0.02 0.24 2.12
C CYS A 164 -0.82 0.43 0.85
N CYS A 165 -0.14 0.80 -0.22
CA CYS A 165 -0.73 0.78 -1.56
C CYS A 165 -0.12 -0.35 -2.38
N VAL A 166 -0.99 -1.00 -3.14
CA VAL A 166 -0.66 -2.09 -4.05
C VAL A 166 -1.32 -1.85 -5.40
N PRO A 167 -0.84 -2.48 -6.50
CA PRO A 167 -1.48 -2.35 -7.81
C PRO A 167 -2.95 -2.77 -7.77
N ALA A 168 -3.83 -1.91 -8.29
CA ALA A 168 -5.28 -2.10 -8.33
C ALA A 168 -5.73 -2.89 -9.56
N PHE A 169 -4.97 -3.91 -9.97
CA PHE A 169 -5.29 -4.76 -11.09
C PHE A 169 -6.05 -6.00 -10.64
N ASN A 170 -7.11 -6.33 -11.37
CA ASN A 170 -7.72 -7.63 -11.23
C ASN A 170 -6.86 -8.70 -11.91
N ALA A 171 -6.87 -9.91 -11.36
CA ALA A 171 -6.31 -11.07 -12.05
C ALA A 171 -7.02 -11.26 -13.40
N CYS A 172 -6.27 -11.52 -14.44
CA CYS A 172 -6.79 -11.69 -15.80
C CYS A 172 -6.01 -12.74 -16.59
N ASP A 173 -6.69 -13.32 -17.58
CA ASP A 173 -6.05 -14.19 -18.54
C ASP A 173 -5.13 -13.39 -19.48
N ILE A 174 -3.98 -13.95 -19.79
CA ILE A 174 -2.98 -13.37 -20.69
C ILE A 174 -2.79 -14.29 -21.90
N GLY A 175 -2.72 -13.66 -23.07
CA GLY A 175 -2.59 -14.33 -24.36
C GLY A 175 -3.94 -14.67 -24.99
N PHE A 176 -3.97 -14.87 -26.32
CA PHE A 176 -5.20 -15.25 -27.04
C PHE A 176 -5.71 -16.63 -26.62
N ASP A 177 -4.83 -17.51 -26.25
CA ASP A 177 -5.11 -18.88 -25.78
C ASP A 177 -5.40 -18.95 -24.28
N ARG A 178 -5.29 -17.81 -23.56
CA ARG A 178 -5.51 -17.69 -22.11
C ARG A 178 -4.64 -18.65 -21.28
N SER A 179 -3.45 -18.98 -21.77
CA SER A 179 -2.55 -19.96 -21.14
C SER A 179 -1.83 -19.39 -19.91
N PHE A 180 -1.80 -18.10 -19.72
CA PHE A 180 -1.21 -17.44 -18.56
C PHE A 180 -2.22 -16.64 -17.75
N VAL A 181 -1.91 -16.46 -16.46
CA VAL A 181 -2.67 -15.58 -15.56
C VAL A 181 -1.77 -14.41 -15.16
N GLY A 182 -2.23 -13.19 -15.42
CA GLY A 182 -1.62 -11.97 -14.93
C GLY A 182 -2.26 -11.54 -13.62
N ALA A 183 -1.47 -11.37 -12.55
CA ALA A 183 -1.95 -10.88 -11.28
C ALA A 183 -0.80 -10.30 -10.45
N TYR A 184 -1.15 -9.43 -9.49
CA TYR A 184 -0.23 -9.00 -8.45
C TYR A 184 -0.07 -10.09 -7.37
N GLY A 185 1.15 -10.28 -6.85
CA GLY A 185 1.44 -11.19 -5.75
C GLY A 185 1.65 -12.65 -6.15
N HIS A 186 2.02 -12.93 -7.39
CA HIS A 186 2.29 -14.29 -7.88
C HIS A 186 3.42 -14.98 -7.13
N ASP A 187 4.48 -14.29 -6.74
CA ASP A 187 5.60 -14.89 -6.02
C ASP A 187 5.23 -15.28 -4.57
N ALA A 188 4.27 -14.59 -3.98
CA ALA A 188 3.84 -14.86 -2.60
C ALA A 188 2.69 -15.86 -2.51
N ARG A 189 1.79 -15.93 -3.50
CA ARG A 189 0.58 -16.75 -3.42
C ARG A 189 0.75 -18.21 -3.82
N PRO A 190 1.47 -18.57 -4.89
CA PRO A 190 1.69 -19.96 -5.26
C PRO A 190 2.59 -20.72 -4.30
N CYS A 191 3.60 -20.05 -3.71
CA CYS A 191 4.57 -20.70 -2.83
C CYS A 191 3.97 -21.35 -1.56
N PRO A 192 3.04 -20.74 -0.82
CA PRO A 192 2.47 -21.34 0.38
C PRO A 192 1.30 -22.30 0.10
N SER A 193 0.82 -22.38 -1.15
CA SER A 193 -0.24 -23.34 -1.49
C SER A 193 0.34 -24.74 -1.50
N PRO A 194 -0.11 -25.67 -0.64
CA PRO A 194 0.30 -27.06 -0.74
C PRO A 194 -0.17 -27.60 -2.08
N ALA A 195 0.73 -28.25 -2.79
CA ALA A 195 0.40 -29.00 -4.01
C ALA A 195 -0.44 -30.24 -3.67
#